data_dd2d695965d53daa1c20de760be1bb27
#
_entry.id   dd2d695965d53daa1c20de760be1bb27
#
_cell.length_a   1.000
_cell.length_b   1.000
_cell.length_c   1.000
_cell.angle_alpha   90.00
_cell.angle_beta   90.00
_cell.angle_gamma   90.00
#
_symmetry.space_group_name_H-M   'P 1'
#
loop_
_entity.id
_entity.type
_entity.pdbx_description
1 polymer ?
#
loop_
_entity_poly.entity_id
_entity_poly.type
_entity_poly.pdbx_seq_one_letter_code
_entity_poly.pdbx_strand_id
1 'polypeptide(L)'
;MPSPEPALPVRGASFFPIADGGIVYLDRVRRLYGLNAPAALVWRDLTESAAPAETVARLAEAYSLDVDTAHEWRDLAVRSFAESILRDAAEAADAPDAPHVADPRPFDAGVVYRLLGQPVHVDAPAAVLDGIDTLLGDRMIPARAPASADVLWVRVTPEGGHLRVESGGDPPTVETRETVVPDVERRIVQDIVPRVPHFLAFHGALLAQGDRSVLLSAPSGSGKTTLALALARAGWSLLTDEMALLDRDLGWRGLPFRPCVKSDNYGLIAAAFPELGDAMEHVRFGRKVKFLPLPLDTRRLTLRTVVFPQYRPGSATELMPISPADGLQRLLAQCIYVPPGFGEKDVTRLISWHEGTNYYALGFGDSQSASELINGADFSSLR
;
A
#
# COMPACT_ATOMS: atom_id res chain seq x y z
N MET A 1 5.22 3.86 -37.52
CA MET A 1 5.84 2.53 -37.44
C MET A 1 5.27 1.85 -36.24
N PRO A 2 4.73 0.63 -36.32
CA PRO A 2 4.35 -0.11 -35.12
C PRO A 2 5.61 -0.29 -34.27
N SER A 3 5.49 -0.03 -32.97
CA SER A 3 6.56 -0.33 -32.02
C SER A 3 6.90 -1.81 -32.11
N PRO A 4 8.20 -2.20 -32.04
CA PRO A 4 8.57 -3.61 -32.09
C PRO A 4 7.84 -4.35 -30.94
N GLU A 5 7.30 -5.52 -31.23
CA GLU A 5 6.69 -6.37 -30.21
C GLU A 5 7.72 -6.66 -29.11
N PRO A 6 7.29 -6.57 -27.84
CA PRO A 6 8.19 -6.81 -26.73
C PRO A 6 8.73 -8.24 -26.75
N ALA A 7 10.02 -8.39 -26.48
CA ALA A 7 10.64 -9.71 -26.38
C ALA A 7 10.14 -10.41 -25.10
N LEU A 8 9.28 -11.41 -25.25
CA LEU A 8 8.85 -12.33 -24.20
C LEU A 8 9.42 -13.74 -24.48
N PRO A 9 9.70 -14.59 -23.50
CA PRO A 9 9.45 -14.41 -22.06
C PRO A 9 10.43 -13.45 -21.38
N VAL A 10 9.92 -12.64 -20.45
CA VAL A 10 10.75 -11.77 -19.59
C VAL A 10 11.53 -12.66 -18.63
N ARG A 11 12.84 -12.53 -18.60
CA ARG A 11 13.71 -13.33 -17.71
C ARG A 11 13.41 -13.02 -16.25
N GLY A 12 13.00 -14.05 -15.47
CA GLY A 12 12.61 -13.91 -14.06
C GLY A 12 11.14 -13.52 -13.87
N ALA A 13 10.30 -13.59 -14.91
CA ALA A 13 8.85 -13.52 -14.80
C ALA A 13 8.26 -14.90 -14.63
N SER A 14 7.35 -15.05 -13.66
CA SER A 14 6.52 -16.25 -13.47
C SER A 14 5.05 -15.87 -13.64
N PHE A 15 4.29 -16.68 -14.40
CA PHE A 15 2.87 -16.48 -14.60
C PHE A 15 2.06 -17.54 -13.84
N PHE A 16 1.05 -17.11 -13.11
CA PHE A 16 0.14 -17.96 -12.32
C PHE A 16 -1.29 -17.71 -12.79
N PRO A 17 -1.96 -18.69 -13.44
CA PRO A 17 -3.34 -18.53 -13.86
C PRO A 17 -4.29 -18.52 -12.65
N ILE A 18 -5.34 -17.70 -12.74
CA ILE A 18 -6.51 -17.71 -11.85
C ILE A 18 -7.77 -17.84 -12.71
N ALA A 19 -8.94 -18.11 -12.08
CA ALA A 19 -10.18 -18.40 -12.80
C ALA A 19 -10.51 -17.37 -13.90
N ASP A 20 -10.38 -16.07 -13.60
CA ASP A 20 -10.75 -14.96 -14.49
C ASP A 20 -9.53 -14.12 -14.91
N GLY A 21 -8.33 -14.70 -14.99
CA GLY A 21 -7.15 -13.92 -15.36
C GLY A 21 -5.82 -14.56 -14.98
N GLY A 22 -4.91 -13.78 -14.43
CA GLY A 22 -3.60 -14.28 -14.01
C GLY A 22 -2.82 -13.30 -13.15
N ILE A 23 -1.76 -13.80 -12.54
CA ILE A 23 -0.78 -13.02 -11.79
C ILE A 23 0.58 -13.19 -12.47
N VAL A 24 1.25 -12.09 -12.79
CA VAL A 24 2.67 -12.09 -13.19
C VAL A 24 3.50 -11.63 -11.99
N TYR A 25 4.50 -12.41 -11.63
CA TYR A 25 5.47 -12.06 -10.62
C TYR A 25 6.85 -11.85 -11.25
N LEU A 26 7.45 -10.69 -11.00
CA LEU A 26 8.82 -10.37 -11.37
C LEU A 26 9.73 -10.53 -10.16
N ASP A 27 10.53 -11.60 -10.14
CA ASP A 27 11.38 -11.95 -9.00
C ASP A 27 12.43 -10.87 -8.68
N ARG A 28 13.09 -10.31 -9.69
CA ARG A 28 14.17 -9.32 -9.51
C ARG A 28 13.72 -8.02 -8.86
N VAL A 29 12.54 -7.51 -9.25
CA VAL A 29 11.94 -6.28 -8.67
C VAL A 29 10.97 -6.57 -7.55
N ARG A 30 10.68 -7.84 -7.29
CA ARG A 30 9.71 -8.28 -6.28
C ARG A 30 8.35 -7.60 -6.46
N ARG A 31 7.83 -7.60 -7.69
CA ARG A 31 6.54 -7.00 -8.04
C ARG A 31 5.55 -8.00 -8.58
N LEU A 32 4.29 -7.77 -8.24
CA LEU A 32 3.14 -8.54 -8.68
C LEU A 32 2.25 -7.69 -9.58
N TYR A 33 1.79 -8.28 -10.68
CA TYR A 33 0.85 -7.66 -11.61
C TYR A 33 -0.35 -8.59 -11.76
N GLY A 34 -1.55 -8.06 -11.50
CA GLY A 34 -2.79 -8.74 -11.83
C GLY A 34 -3.13 -8.53 -13.30
N LEU A 35 -3.53 -9.59 -13.96
CA LEU A 35 -4.04 -9.55 -15.33
C LEU A 35 -5.50 -10.00 -15.31
N ASN A 36 -6.40 -9.24 -15.93
CA ASN A 36 -7.75 -9.73 -16.20
C ASN A 36 -7.73 -10.79 -17.31
N ALA A 37 -8.84 -11.46 -17.54
CA ALA A 37 -8.88 -12.63 -18.42
C ALA A 37 -8.39 -12.34 -19.85
N PRO A 38 -8.77 -11.24 -20.55
CA PRO A 38 -8.21 -10.91 -21.85
C PRO A 38 -6.69 -10.67 -21.82
N ALA A 39 -6.20 -9.91 -20.83
CA ALA A 39 -4.77 -9.64 -20.70
C ALA A 39 -3.97 -10.91 -20.37
N ALA A 40 -4.51 -11.81 -19.55
CA ALA A 40 -3.88 -13.10 -19.25
C ALA A 40 -3.78 -14.02 -20.48
N LEU A 41 -4.80 -14.01 -21.35
CA LEU A 41 -4.77 -14.71 -22.62
C LEU A 41 -3.64 -14.15 -23.50
N VAL A 42 -3.58 -12.83 -23.68
CA VAL A 42 -2.54 -12.16 -24.48
C VAL A 42 -1.15 -12.44 -23.90
N TRP A 43 -0.97 -12.38 -22.59
CA TRP A 43 0.30 -12.68 -21.93
C TRP A 43 0.78 -14.10 -22.21
N ARG A 44 -0.10 -15.10 -22.05
CA ARG A 44 0.21 -16.51 -22.32
C ARG A 44 0.60 -16.72 -23.77
N ASP A 45 -0.20 -16.19 -24.71
CA ASP A 45 0.05 -16.35 -26.13
C ASP A 45 1.39 -15.72 -26.57
N LEU A 46 1.73 -14.54 -26.01
CA LEU A 46 3.03 -13.91 -26.22
C LEU A 46 4.18 -14.76 -25.65
N THR A 47 4.02 -15.37 -24.47
CA THR A 47 5.05 -16.21 -23.86
C THR A 47 5.22 -17.54 -24.61
N GLU A 48 4.17 -18.05 -25.25
CA GLU A 48 4.17 -19.24 -26.10
C GLU A 48 4.59 -18.91 -27.55
N SER A 49 4.91 -17.64 -27.87
CA SER A 49 5.28 -17.17 -29.21
C SER A 49 4.19 -17.41 -30.28
N ALA A 50 2.92 -17.33 -29.87
CA ALA A 50 1.80 -17.39 -30.81
C ALA A 50 1.80 -16.20 -31.77
N ALA A 51 1.36 -16.42 -33.01
CA ALA A 51 1.27 -15.34 -33.98
C ALA A 51 0.21 -14.31 -33.55
N PRO A 52 0.42 -12.98 -33.79
CA PRO A 52 -0.55 -11.95 -33.43
C PRO A 52 -1.97 -12.21 -33.92
N ALA A 53 -2.11 -12.73 -35.10
CA ALA A 53 -3.41 -13.06 -35.71
C ALA A 53 -4.13 -14.21 -34.98
N GLU A 54 -3.39 -15.17 -34.41
CA GLU A 54 -3.94 -16.26 -33.60
C GLU A 54 -4.48 -15.74 -32.28
N THR A 55 -3.75 -14.85 -31.60
CA THR A 55 -4.20 -14.19 -30.36
C THR A 55 -5.48 -13.40 -30.59
N VAL A 56 -5.55 -12.64 -31.70
CA VAL A 56 -6.76 -11.90 -32.08
C VAL A 56 -7.94 -12.84 -32.32
N ALA A 57 -7.73 -13.94 -33.03
CA ALA A 57 -8.78 -14.92 -33.29
C ALA A 57 -9.29 -15.56 -31.97
N ARG A 58 -8.40 -15.91 -31.03
CA ARG A 58 -8.78 -16.43 -29.70
C ARG A 58 -9.54 -15.43 -28.86
N LEU A 59 -9.14 -14.12 -28.89
CA LEU A 59 -9.87 -13.06 -28.20
C LEU A 59 -11.27 -12.87 -28.79
N ALA A 60 -11.38 -12.83 -30.12
CA ALA A 60 -12.66 -12.68 -30.81
C ALA A 60 -13.62 -13.84 -30.46
N GLU A 61 -13.13 -15.07 -30.47
CA GLU A 61 -13.92 -16.27 -30.12
C GLU A 61 -14.30 -16.27 -28.62
N ALA A 62 -13.33 -16.09 -27.71
CA ALA A 62 -13.56 -16.21 -26.27
C ALA A 62 -14.52 -15.14 -25.73
N TYR A 63 -14.52 -13.95 -26.31
CA TYR A 63 -15.30 -12.79 -25.82
C TYR A 63 -16.40 -12.34 -26.80
N SER A 64 -16.65 -13.10 -27.89
CA SER A 64 -17.65 -12.76 -28.92
C SER A 64 -17.46 -11.34 -29.49
N LEU A 65 -16.21 -10.97 -29.79
CA LEU A 65 -15.84 -9.68 -30.33
C LEU A 65 -15.74 -9.72 -31.85
N ASP A 66 -15.95 -8.57 -32.51
CA ASP A 66 -15.47 -8.39 -33.87
C ASP A 66 -13.93 -8.33 -33.91
N VAL A 67 -13.38 -8.54 -35.11
CA VAL A 67 -11.92 -8.65 -35.28
C VAL A 67 -11.20 -7.35 -34.95
N ASP A 68 -11.79 -6.19 -35.28
CA ASP A 68 -11.18 -4.88 -35.02
C ASP A 68 -11.11 -4.61 -33.52
N THR A 69 -12.19 -4.87 -32.77
CA THR A 69 -12.21 -4.78 -31.30
C THR A 69 -11.22 -5.75 -30.65
N ALA A 70 -11.09 -6.99 -31.17
CA ALA A 70 -10.12 -7.95 -30.67
C ALA A 70 -8.66 -7.49 -30.90
N HIS A 71 -8.38 -6.84 -32.03
CA HIS A 71 -7.11 -6.18 -32.28
C HIS A 71 -6.82 -5.06 -31.28
N GLU A 72 -7.79 -4.18 -31.02
CA GLU A 72 -7.66 -3.08 -30.06
C GLU A 72 -7.34 -3.61 -28.64
N TRP A 73 -8.03 -4.66 -28.20
CA TRP A 73 -7.80 -5.27 -26.88
C TRP A 73 -6.41 -5.88 -26.77
N ARG A 74 -5.96 -6.62 -27.81
CA ARG A 74 -4.59 -7.15 -27.86
C ARG A 74 -3.55 -6.05 -27.76
N ASP A 75 -3.69 -5.01 -28.56
CA ASP A 75 -2.73 -3.91 -28.62
C ASP A 75 -2.72 -3.08 -27.32
N LEU A 76 -3.88 -2.92 -26.68
CA LEU A 76 -3.98 -2.29 -25.37
C LEU A 76 -3.22 -3.11 -24.31
N ALA A 77 -3.41 -4.43 -24.29
CA ALA A 77 -2.71 -5.31 -23.36
C ALA A 77 -1.18 -5.25 -23.58
N VAL A 78 -0.73 -5.36 -24.84
CA VAL A 78 0.71 -5.29 -25.19
C VAL A 78 1.32 -3.95 -24.76
N ARG A 79 0.64 -2.82 -25.01
CA ARG A 79 1.10 -1.50 -24.54
C ARG A 79 1.16 -1.43 -23.01
N SER A 80 0.14 -1.92 -22.32
CA SER A 80 0.11 -1.96 -20.86
C SER A 80 1.27 -2.78 -20.29
N PHE A 81 1.60 -3.92 -20.88
CA PHE A 81 2.76 -4.73 -20.48
C PHE A 81 4.06 -3.97 -20.70
N ALA A 82 4.23 -3.29 -21.82
CA ALA A 82 5.42 -2.50 -22.13
C ALA A 82 5.63 -1.36 -21.12
N GLU A 83 4.56 -0.67 -20.76
CA GLU A 83 4.58 0.49 -19.85
C GLU A 83 4.72 0.11 -18.36
N SER A 84 4.49 -1.14 -18.00
CA SER A 84 4.55 -1.64 -16.62
C SER A 84 5.56 -2.77 -16.45
N ILE A 85 5.18 -3.99 -16.81
CA ILE A 85 5.93 -5.21 -16.52
C ILE A 85 7.32 -5.20 -17.16
N LEU A 86 7.38 -4.82 -18.45
CA LEU A 86 8.65 -4.83 -19.21
C LEU A 86 9.57 -3.69 -18.80
N ARG A 87 9.02 -2.52 -18.51
CA ARG A 87 9.79 -1.39 -17.97
C ARG A 87 10.43 -1.77 -16.63
N ASP A 88 9.62 -2.28 -15.71
CA ASP A 88 10.10 -2.64 -14.38
C ASP A 88 11.11 -3.80 -14.42
N ALA A 89 10.93 -4.74 -15.35
CA ALA A 89 11.91 -5.80 -15.59
C ALA A 89 13.26 -5.28 -16.15
N ALA A 90 13.21 -4.23 -16.96
CA ALA A 90 14.43 -3.59 -17.50
C ALA A 90 15.18 -2.77 -16.44
N GLU A 91 14.45 -2.03 -15.60
CA GLU A 91 15.01 -1.22 -14.52
C GLU A 91 15.65 -2.06 -13.40
N ALA A 92 15.21 -3.33 -13.24
CA ALA A 92 15.74 -4.26 -12.22
C ALA A 92 17.21 -4.64 -12.42
N ALA A 93 17.82 -4.31 -13.54
CA ALA A 93 19.21 -4.70 -13.83
C ALA A 93 20.25 -4.00 -12.93
N ASP A 94 19.89 -2.88 -12.23
CA ASP A 94 20.85 -1.97 -11.62
C ASP A 94 20.65 -1.69 -10.10
N ALA A 95 19.72 -2.32 -9.40
CA ALA A 95 19.47 -2.01 -7.99
C ALA A 95 20.22 -2.94 -7.02
N PRO A 96 21.22 -2.46 -6.25
CA PRO A 96 21.85 -3.25 -5.19
C PRO A 96 20.95 -3.33 -3.95
N ASP A 97 20.80 -4.53 -3.37
CA ASP A 97 20.30 -4.70 -2.00
C ASP A 97 21.34 -4.12 -1.02
N ALA A 98 21.03 -3.00 -0.38
CA ALA A 98 21.88 -2.46 0.68
C ALA A 98 21.60 -3.22 2.00
N PRO A 99 22.60 -3.85 2.62
CA PRO A 99 22.42 -4.54 3.89
C PRO A 99 22.14 -3.53 5.02
N HIS A 100 21.22 -3.88 5.94
CA HIS A 100 21.05 -3.11 7.18
C HIS A 100 22.34 -3.12 8.00
N VAL A 101 22.77 -1.94 8.45
CA VAL A 101 23.97 -1.75 9.27
C VAL A 101 23.56 -1.51 10.71
N ALA A 102 24.11 -2.29 11.64
CA ALA A 102 23.96 -2.04 13.08
C ALA A 102 24.62 -0.69 13.45
N ASP A 103 24.00 0.08 14.35
CA ASP A 103 24.63 1.30 14.86
C ASP A 103 25.81 0.92 15.76
N PRO A 104 27.03 1.35 15.40
CA PRO A 104 28.22 1.06 16.20
C PRO A 104 28.31 1.90 17.49
N ARG A 105 27.44 2.89 17.66
CA ARG A 105 27.45 3.82 18.80
C ARG A 105 26.48 3.38 19.89
N PRO A 106 26.87 3.48 21.19
CA PRO A 106 25.94 3.22 22.27
C PRO A 106 24.78 4.22 22.25
N PHE A 107 23.61 3.79 22.68
CA PHE A 107 22.46 4.67 22.89
C PHE A 107 22.48 5.15 24.33
N ASP A 108 22.91 6.38 24.53
CA ASP A 108 22.99 7.00 25.86
C ASP A 108 21.64 7.62 26.28
N ALA A 109 20.81 7.96 25.32
CA ALA A 109 19.49 8.55 25.49
C ALA A 109 18.52 8.04 24.40
N GLY A 110 17.25 8.42 24.48
CA GLY A 110 16.23 8.11 23.48
C GLY A 110 15.03 7.35 24.04
N VAL A 111 14.07 7.11 23.17
CA VAL A 111 12.80 6.46 23.46
C VAL A 111 12.67 5.18 22.63
N VAL A 112 12.14 4.12 23.22
CA VAL A 112 11.83 2.88 22.52
C VAL A 112 10.33 2.82 22.23
N TYR A 113 9.98 2.70 20.96
CA TYR A 113 8.63 2.43 20.50
C TYR A 113 8.48 0.95 20.15
N ARG A 114 7.29 0.39 20.34
CA ARG A 114 6.98 -0.98 19.90
C ARG A 114 5.96 -0.94 18.78
N LEU A 115 6.38 -1.29 17.57
CA LEU A 115 5.55 -1.33 16.38
C LEU A 115 5.40 -2.78 15.90
N LEU A 116 4.19 -3.32 15.93
CA LEU A 116 3.88 -4.70 15.53
C LEU A 116 4.80 -5.75 16.19
N GLY A 117 5.17 -5.51 17.46
CA GLY A 117 6.06 -6.37 18.23
C GLY A 117 7.55 -6.06 18.08
N GLN A 118 7.96 -5.25 17.10
CA GLN A 118 9.35 -4.87 16.88
C GLN A 118 9.73 -3.63 17.69
N PRO A 119 10.84 -3.65 18.44
CA PRO A 119 11.36 -2.47 19.10
C PRO A 119 12.05 -1.54 18.09
N VAL A 120 11.72 -0.25 18.17
CA VAL A 120 12.37 0.83 17.41
C VAL A 120 12.91 1.84 18.39
N HIS A 121 14.22 1.99 18.45
CA HIS A 121 14.88 3.00 19.28
C HIS A 121 15.03 4.31 18.50
N VAL A 122 14.49 5.40 19.05
CA VAL A 122 14.64 6.74 18.48
C VAL A 122 15.40 7.60 19.46
N ASP A 123 16.58 8.06 19.05
CA ASP A 123 17.42 9.02 19.76
C ASP A 123 17.34 10.37 19.04
N ALA A 124 16.64 11.33 19.64
CA ALA A 124 16.37 12.62 19.02
C ALA A 124 16.19 13.74 20.05
N PRO A 125 16.37 15.02 19.65
CA PRO A 125 16.01 16.16 20.49
C PRO A 125 14.53 16.12 20.91
N ALA A 126 14.22 16.62 22.11
CA ALA A 126 12.87 16.57 22.68
C ALA A 126 11.78 17.08 21.73
N ALA A 127 12.01 18.22 21.06
CA ALA A 127 11.04 18.77 20.11
C ALA A 127 10.77 17.88 18.88
N VAL A 128 11.69 16.99 18.52
CA VAL A 128 11.49 15.98 17.47
C VAL A 128 10.74 14.77 18.02
N LEU A 129 11.08 14.35 19.26
CA LEU A 129 10.36 13.28 19.96
C LEU A 129 8.87 13.60 20.13
N ASP A 130 8.53 14.85 20.48
CA ASP A 130 7.12 15.29 20.56
C ASP A 130 6.34 15.06 19.25
N GLY A 131 6.99 15.35 18.11
CA GLY A 131 6.41 15.07 16.78
C GLY A 131 6.29 13.58 16.50
N ILE A 132 7.27 12.79 16.90
CA ILE A 132 7.25 11.33 16.73
C ILE A 132 6.21 10.69 17.65
N ASP A 133 6.04 11.17 18.87
CA ASP A 133 4.96 10.76 19.77
C ASP A 133 3.59 11.07 19.19
N THR A 134 3.45 12.22 18.51
CA THR A 134 2.24 12.53 17.76
C THR A 134 2.00 11.55 16.62
N LEU A 135 3.03 11.09 15.92
CA LEU A 135 2.95 10.12 14.84
C LEU A 135 2.63 8.70 15.33
N LEU A 136 3.31 8.25 16.38
CA LEU A 136 3.27 6.87 16.86
C LEU A 136 2.27 6.62 18.02
N GLY A 137 1.87 7.67 18.73
CA GLY A 137 0.94 7.60 19.85
C GLY A 137 1.47 6.79 21.03
N ASP A 138 0.56 6.13 21.78
CA ASP A 138 0.80 5.43 23.05
C ASP A 138 1.69 4.16 22.94
N ARG A 139 2.52 4.07 21.90
CA ARG A 139 3.40 2.91 21.66
C ARG A 139 4.78 3.05 22.27
N MET A 140 4.98 4.11 23.00
CA MET A 140 6.17 4.30 23.82
C MET A 140 6.27 3.22 24.89
N ILE A 141 7.39 2.52 24.93
CA ILE A 141 7.71 1.63 26.05
C ILE A 141 8.72 2.35 26.91
N PRO A 142 8.42 2.62 28.18
CA PRO A 142 9.44 3.06 29.11
C PRO A 142 10.40 1.89 29.36
N ALA A 143 11.46 1.79 28.58
CA ALA A 143 12.48 0.78 28.78
C ALA A 143 13.83 1.26 28.28
N ARG A 144 14.86 0.95 29.03
CA ARG A 144 16.24 0.93 28.55
C ARG A 144 16.27 0.05 27.29
N ALA A 145 16.73 0.59 26.17
CA ALA A 145 16.89 -0.18 24.96
C ALA A 145 17.67 -1.46 25.27
N PRO A 146 17.18 -2.65 24.88
CA PRO A 146 18.00 -3.84 24.94
C PRO A 146 19.22 -3.61 24.06
N ALA A 147 20.41 -3.81 24.58
CA ALA A 147 21.65 -3.78 23.82
C ALA A 147 21.73 -5.03 22.92
N SER A 148 20.88 -5.12 21.90
CA SER A 148 20.92 -6.21 20.93
C SER A 148 21.09 -5.64 19.51
N ALA A 149 21.85 -6.34 18.70
CA ALA A 149 22.11 -5.98 17.28
C ALA A 149 20.83 -5.98 16.41
N ASP A 150 19.70 -6.47 16.94
CA ASP A 150 18.43 -6.62 16.22
C ASP A 150 17.44 -5.47 16.46
N VAL A 151 17.80 -4.44 17.24
CA VAL A 151 16.95 -3.28 17.49
C VAL A 151 17.01 -2.35 16.27
N LEU A 152 15.86 -2.01 15.72
CA LEU A 152 15.77 -0.91 14.75
C LEU A 152 16.13 0.39 15.45
N TRP A 153 16.85 1.25 14.76
CA TRP A 153 17.27 2.51 15.34
C TRP A 153 17.18 3.67 14.34
N VAL A 154 16.80 4.83 14.87
CA VAL A 154 16.89 6.11 14.17
C VAL A 154 17.51 7.11 15.11
N ARG A 155 18.52 7.85 14.64
CA ARG A 155 19.19 8.91 15.37
C ARG A 155 19.04 10.24 14.67
N VAL A 156 18.66 11.26 15.42
CA VAL A 156 18.53 12.63 14.95
C VAL A 156 19.45 13.53 15.75
N THR A 157 20.41 14.17 15.12
CA THR A 157 21.38 15.06 15.76
C THR A 157 21.35 16.46 15.16
N PRO A 158 21.47 17.52 15.97
CA PRO A 158 21.61 18.90 15.43
C PRO A 158 22.88 19.04 14.60
N GLU A 159 22.77 19.64 13.42
CA GLU A 159 23.89 19.89 12.51
C GLU A 159 23.70 21.23 11.77
N GLY A 160 24.49 22.26 12.10
CA GLY A 160 24.52 23.53 11.36
C GLY A 160 23.18 24.26 11.22
N GLY A 161 22.28 24.16 12.21
CA GLY A 161 20.93 24.74 12.16
C GLY A 161 19.87 23.82 11.54
N HIS A 162 20.28 22.66 11.04
CA HIS A 162 19.47 21.57 10.53
C HIS A 162 19.51 20.36 11.47
N LEU A 163 18.92 19.26 11.04
CA LEU A 163 18.84 18.00 11.76
C LEU A 163 19.37 16.88 10.85
N ARG A 164 20.45 16.24 11.28
CA ARG A 164 20.98 15.04 10.60
C ARG A 164 20.21 13.81 11.08
N VAL A 165 19.67 13.04 10.13
CA VAL A 165 18.92 11.80 10.41
C VAL A 165 19.71 10.62 9.89
N GLU A 166 19.91 9.62 10.74
CA GLU A 166 20.64 8.38 10.46
C GLU A 166 19.81 7.17 10.90
N SER A 167 19.90 6.07 10.16
CA SER A 167 19.31 4.76 10.48
C SER A 167 20.16 3.63 9.90
N GLY A 168 19.83 2.37 10.22
CA GLY A 168 20.60 1.23 9.73
C GLY A 168 20.38 0.88 8.25
N GLY A 169 19.30 1.37 7.63
CA GLY A 169 18.92 0.98 6.27
C GLY A 169 19.26 1.98 5.17
N ASP A 170 19.31 3.26 5.50
CA ASP A 170 19.43 4.35 4.53
C ASP A 170 20.65 5.24 4.77
N PRO A 171 21.22 5.87 3.72
CA PRO A 171 22.21 6.93 3.88
C PRO A 171 21.69 8.06 4.77
N PRO A 172 22.56 8.75 5.52
CA PRO A 172 22.20 9.92 6.30
C PRO A 172 21.56 11.03 5.44
N THR A 173 20.55 11.71 5.99
CA THR A 173 19.94 12.92 5.38
C THR A 173 20.11 14.12 6.30
N VAL A 174 19.93 15.32 5.75
CA VAL A 174 19.89 16.58 6.49
C VAL A 174 18.53 17.23 6.29
N GLU A 175 17.79 17.37 7.37
CA GLU A 175 16.39 17.78 7.37
C GLU A 175 16.19 19.10 8.10
N THR A 176 15.05 19.76 7.83
CA THR A 176 14.55 20.89 8.61
C THR A 176 13.66 20.40 9.75
N ARG A 177 13.17 21.30 10.60
CA ARG A 177 12.19 20.95 11.65
C ARG A 177 10.87 20.44 11.09
N GLU A 178 10.48 20.92 9.91
CA GLU A 178 9.23 20.54 9.26
C GLU A 178 9.34 19.18 8.54
N THR A 179 10.53 18.79 8.07
CA THR A 179 10.72 17.57 7.26
C THR A 179 11.24 16.36 8.07
N VAL A 180 11.81 16.59 9.25
CA VAL A 180 12.48 15.55 10.05
C VAL A 180 11.53 14.42 10.50
N VAL A 181 10.33 14.73 10.99
CA VAL A 181 9.39 13.70 11.47
C VAL A 181 8.90 12.81 10.33
N PRO A 182 8.49 13.33 9.15
CA PRO A 182 8.22 12.50 7.97
C PRO A 182 9.41 11.69 7.47
N ASP A 183 10.67 12.17 7.60
CA ASP A 183 11.82 11.34 7.23
C ASP A 183 12.07 10.21 8.23
N VAL A 184 11.94 10.48 9.54
CA VAL A 184 11.98 9.44 10.57
C VAL A 184 10.88 8.39 10.33
N GLU A 185 9.64 8.79 10.02
CA GLU A 185 8.55 7.88 9.63
C GLU A 185 8.97 6.98 8.47
N ARG A 186 9.46 7.56 7.38
CA ARG A 186 9.90 6.84 6.19
C ARG A 186 10.97 5.80 6.52
N ARG A 187 11.99 6.16 7.30
CA ARG A 187 13.06 5.25 7.73
C ARG A 187 12.54 4.11 8.58
N ILE A 188 11.67 4.41 9.56
CA ILE A 188 11.04 3.37 10.38
C ILE A 188 10.23 2.41 9.50
N VAL A 189 9.46 2.90 8.52
CA VAL A 189 8.71 2.04 7.60
C VAL A 189 9.64 1.14 6.80
N GLN A 190 10.70 1.69 6.21
CA GLN A 190 11.66 0.93 5.41
C GLN A 190 12.37 -0.16 6.21
N ASP A 191 12.69 0.11 7.47
CA ASP A 191 13.41 -0.84 8.32
C ASP A 191 12.49 -1.86 8.99
N ILE A 192 11.23 -1.49 9.32
CA ILE A 192 10.30 -2.37 10.04
C ILE A 192 9.57 -3.34 9.12
N VAL A 193 9.15 -2.88 7.94
CA VAL A 193 8.35 -3.70 7.02
C VAL A 193 9.06 -5.03 6.67
N PRO A 194 10.36 -5.08 6.36
CA PRO A 194 11.04 -6.35 6.09
C PRO A 194 11.13 -7.31 7.30
N ARG A 195 10.94 -6.82 8.53
CA ARG A 195 11.10 -7.59 9.78
C ARG A 195 9.81 -8.06 10.40
N VAL A 196 8.68 -7.43 10.06
CA VAL A 196 7.37 -7.85 10.55
C VAL A 196 6.88 -9.08 9.77
N PRO A 197 6.35 -10.11 10.45
CA PRO A 197 5.81 -11.29 9.77
C PRO A 197 4.61 -10.93 8.88
N HIS A 198 4.83 -10.80 7.61
CA HIS A 198 3.81 -10.64 6.56
C HIS A 198 4.35 -11.20 5.25
N PHE A 199 3.49 -11.36 4.25
CA PHE A 199 3.96 -11.77 2.92
C PHE A 199 3.60 -10.75 1.82
N LEU A 200 2.70 -9.80 2.08
CA LEU A 200 2.44 -8.66 1.19
C LEU A 200 2.06 -7.43 2.01
N ALA A 201 2.46 -6.26 1.52
CA ALA A 201 2.02 -4.98 2.05
C ALA A 201 1.36 -4.14 0.95
N PHE A 202 0.23 -3.53 1.29
CA PHE A 202 -0.58 -2.75 0.37
C PHE A 202 -0.78 -1.32 0.86
N HIS A 203 -0.70 -0.36 -0.05
CA HIS A 203 -1.09 1.01 0.24
C HIS A 203 -2.62 1.11 0.35
N GLY A 204 -3.11 1.39 1.55
CA GLY A 204 -4.54 1.47 1.81
C GLY A 204 -4.88 1.77 3.26
N ALA A 205 -6.14 2.15 3.48
CA ALA A 205 -6.70 2.32 4.81
C ALA A 205 -7.48 1.07 5.22
N LEU A 206 -7.13 0.49 6.36
CA LEU A 206 -7.76 -0.71 6.91
C LEU A 206 -8.63 -0.33 8.11
N LEU A 207 -9.90 -0.69 8.06
CA LEU A 207 -10.89 -0.37 9.10
C LEU A 207 -11.70 -1.60 9.49
N ALA A 208 -12.23 -1.57 10.70
CA ALA A 208 -13.10 -2.62 11.22
C ALA A 208 -14.22 -2.06 12.10
N GLN A 209 -15.37 -2.73 12.08
CA GLN A 209 -16.51 -2.46 12.96
C GLN A 209 -17.18 -3.79 13.36
N GLY A 210 -17.03 -4.20 14.62
CA GLY A 210 -17.39 -5.55 15.05
C GLY A 210 -16.62 -6.61 14.23
N ASP A 211 -17.36 -7.50 13.58
CA ASP A 211 -16.80 -8.55 12.70
C ASP A 211 -16.62 -8.09 11.24
N ARG A 212 -17.07 -6.90 10.91
CA ARG A 212 -16.93 -6.31 9.58
C ARG A 212 -15.55 -5.69 9.44
N SER A 213 -14.96 -5.83 8.26
CA SER A 213 -13.69 -5.19 7.93
C SER A 213 -13.68 -4.74 6.48
N VAL A 214 -13.02 -3.64 6.21
CA VAL A 214 -12.86 -3.08 4.87
C VAL A 214 -11.45 -2.56 4.66
N LEU A 215 -10.89 -2.84 3.49
CA LEU A 215 -9.68 -2.19 2.97
C LEU A 215 -10.09 -1.17 1.91
N LEU A 216 -9.83 0.09 2.16
CA LEU A 216 -9.92 1.14 1.14
C LEU A 216 -8.57 1.20 0.41
N SER A 217 -8.52 0.79 -0.85
CA SER A 217 -7.28 0.72 -1.61
C SER A 217 -7.42 1.46 -2.94
N ALA A 218 -6.59 2.47 -3.18
CA ALA A 218 -6.60 3.26 -4.41
C ALA A 218 -5.36 4.17 -4.49
N PRO A 219 -5.02 4.76 -5.64
CA PRO A 219 -3.94 5.73 -5.77
C PRO A 219 -4.07 6.94 -4.85
N SER A 220 -2.97 7.66 -4.64
CA SER A 220 -3.00 8.93 -3.89
C SER A 220 -3.94 9.93 -4.54
N GLY A 221 -4.71 10.68 -3.73
CA GLY A 221 -5.69 11.66 -4.22
C GLY A 221 -7.10 11.10 -4.49
N SER A 222 -7.32 9.80 -4.34
CA SER A 222 -8.63 9.16 -4.53
C SER A 222 -9.67 9.43 -3.41
N GLY A 223 -9.31 10.15 -2.34
CA GLY A 223 -10.17 10.42 -1.20
C GLY A 223 -10.11 9.38 -0.07
N LYS A 224 -9.16 8.41 -0.09
CA LYS A 224 -9.02 7.35 0.92
C LYS A 224 -8.99 7.85 2.35
N THR A 225 -8.04 8.76 2.68
CA THR A 225 -7.87 9.29 4.04
C THR A 225 -9.13 9.98 4.53
N THR A 226 -9.75 10.82 3.69
CA THR A 226 -10.98 11.53 4.04
C THR A 226 -12.13 10.57 4.30
N LEU A 227 -12.29 9.54 3.45
CA LEU A 227 -13.31 8.52 3.64
C LEU A 227 -13.03 7.64 4.86
N ALA A 228 -11.78 7.25 5.09
CA ALA A 228 -11.38 6.48 6.27
C ALA A 228 -11.71 7.23 7.57
N LEU A 229 -11.47 8.54 7.61
CA LEU A 229 -11.80 9.38 8.75
C LEU A 229 -13.32 9.58 8.91
N ALA A 230 -14.06 9.68 7.81
CA ALA A 230 -15.53 9.70 7.87
C ALA A 230 -16.10 8.39 8.44
N LEU A 231 -15.55 7.24 8.05
CA LEU A 231 -15.90 5.93 8.63
C LEU A 231 -15.49 5.84 10.11
N ALA A 232 -14.32 6.32 10.48
CA ALA A 232 -13.90 6.36 11.89
C ALA A 232 -14.88 7.17 12.75
N ARG A 233 -15.38 8.29 12.24
CA ARG A 233 -16.42 9.07 12.88
C ARG A 233 -17.77 8.33 12.97
N ALA A 234 -18.08 7.46 12.00
CA ALA A 234 -19.26 6.59 12.01
C ALA A 234 -19.09 5.34 12.89
N GLY A 235 -18.02 5.26 13.70
CA GLY A 235 -17.79 4.19 14.68
C GLY A 235 -16.96 3.01 14.17
N TRP A 236 -16.26 3.16 13.04
CA TRP A 236 -15.26 2.18 12.61
C TRP A 236 -13.95 2.42 13.33
N SER A 237 -13.29 1.35 13.78
CA SER A 237 -11.92 1.42 14.27
C SER A 237 -10.95 1.48 13.10
N LEU A 238 -10.08 2.48 13.06
CA LEU A 238 -9.03 2.59 12.07
C LEU A 238 -7.80 1.81 12.53
N LEU A 239 -7.27 0.91 11.69
CA LEU A 239 -6.04 0.17 11.94
C LEU A 239 -4.84 0.84 11.29
N THR A 240 -5.03 1.39 10.11
CA THR A 240 -4.02 2.18 9.36
C THR A 240 -4.70 3.01 8.29
N ASP A 241 -4.05 4.10 7.89
CA ASP A 241 -4.43 4.92 6.73
C ASP A 241 -3.42 4.80 5.58
N GLU A 242 -2.30 4.13 5.81
CA GLU A 242 -1.17 4.13 4.88
C GLU A 242 -0.79 2.72 4.40
N MET A 243 -0.63 1.76 5.32
CA MET A 243 -0.08 0.45 4.99
C MET A 243 -0.80 -0.70 5.69
N ALA A 244 -1.46 -1.52 4.90
CA ALA A 244 -2.09 -2.75 5.34
C ALA A 244 -1.21 -3.97 5.01
N LEU A 245 -0.98 -4.82 6.00
CA LEU A 245 -0.10 -5.98 5.93
C LEU A 245 -0.93 -7.26 5.91
N LEU A 246 -0.72 -8.10 4.91
CA LEU A 246 -1.29 -9.45 4.82
C LEU A 246 -0.26 -10.47 5.30
N ASP A 247 -0.56 -11.21 6.36
CA ASP A 247 0.33 -12.22 6.88
C ASP A 247 0.14 -13.60 6.20
N ARG A 248 1.06 -14.53 6.47
CA ARG A 248 1.05 -15.86 5.83
C ARG A 248 -0.12 -16.76 6.25
N ASP A 249 -0.81 -16.40 7.32
CA ASP A 249 -2.04 -17.08 7.79
C ASP A 249 -3.30 -16.33 7.33
N LEU A 250 -3.19 -15.49 6.29
CA LEU A 250 -4.25 -14.72 5.66
C LEU A 250 -4.95 -13.71 6.59
N GLY A 251 -4.29 -13.34 7.68
CA GLY A 251 -4.74 -12.27 8.55
C GLY A 251 -4.20 -10.92 8.10
N TRP A 252 -4.92 -9.88 8.44
CA TRP A 252 -4.58 -8.51 8.12
C TRP A 252 -4.28 -7.70 9.36
N ARG A 253 -3.29 -6.80 9.25
CA ARG A 253 -2.92 -5.82 10.29
C ARG A 253 -2.61 -4.48 9.64
N GLY A 254 -2.81 -3.39 10.40
CA GLY A 254 -2.35 -2.07 9.99
C GLY A 254 -0.94 -1.80 10.51
N LEU A 255 -0.09 -1.14 9.72
CA LEU A 255 1.09 -0.48 10.25
C LEU A 255 0.59 0.77 11.00
N PRO A 256 0.82 0.85 12.33
CA PRO A 256 0.06 1.75 13.18
C PRO A 256 0.68 3.15 13.26
N PHE A 257 0.74 3.86 12.14
CA PHE A 257 1.02 5.29 12.08
C PHE A 257 -0.29 6.09 12.03
N ARG A 258 -0.31 7.23 12.70
CA ARG A 258 -1.48 8.10 12.70
C ARG A 258 -1.77 8.66 11.32
N PRO A 259 -3.05 8.92 10.98
CA PRO A 259 -3.45 9.40 9.67
C PRO A 259 -2.74 10.69 9.28
N CYS A 260 -2.21 10.71 8.06
CA CYS A 260 -1.52 11.84 7.46
C CYS A 260 -2.51 12.71 6.68
N VAL A 261 -2.95 13.83 7.26
CA VAL A 261 -3.88 14.77 6.63
C VAL A 261 -3.11 15.81 5.84
N LYS A 262 -3.43 15.98 4.55
CA LYS A 262 -2.84 16.98 3.67
C LYS A 262 -3.52 18.34 3.86
N SER A 263 -2.78 19.44 3.65
CA SER A 263 -3.27 20.82 3.85
C SER A 263 -4.56 21.14 3.11
N ASP A 264 -4.76 20.58 1.92
CA ASP A 264 -5.97 20.79 1.11
C ASP A 264 -7.25 20.31 1.81
N ASN A 265 -7.11 19.44 2.82
CA ASN A 265 -8.22 18.83 3.56
C ASN A 265 -8.31 19.31 5.03
N TYR A 266 -7.45 20.23 5.48
CA TYR A 266 -7.43 20.67 6.88
C TYR A 266 -8.80 21.18 7.35
N GLY A 267 -9.42 22.09 6.59
CA GLY A 267 -10.71 22.66 6.96
C GLY A 267 -11.84 21.62 7.06
N LEU A 268 -11.87 20.68 6.12
CA LEU A 268 -12.86 19.61 6.11
C LEU A 268 -12.66 18.64 7.30
N ILE A 269 -11.44 18.24 7.55
CA ILE A 269 -11.13 17.26 8.61
C ILE A 269 -11.21 17.91 10.00
N ALA A 270 -10.72 19.16 10.18
CA ALA A 270 -10.77 19.85 11.45
C ALA A 270 -12.20 20.12 11.94
N ALA A 271 -13.18 20.28 11.03
CA ALA A 271 -14.59 20.36 11.39
C ALA A 271 -15.12 19.08 12.07
N ALA A 272 -14.56 17.93 11.73
CA ALA A 272 -14.91 16.63 12.28
C ALA A 272 -13.99 16.18 13.43
N PHE A 273 -12.74 16.63 13.42
CA PHE A 273 -11.67 16.30 14.34
C PHE A 273 -10.93 17.60 14.76
N PRO A 274 -11.46 18.35 15.75
CA PRO A 274 -10.89 19.64 16.17
C PRO A 274 -9.42 19.56 16.61
N GLU A 275 -8.99 18.41 17.15
CA GLU A 275 -7.62 18.11 17.57
C GLU A 275 -6.59 18.22 16.43
N LEU A 276 -7.01 18.15 15.16
CA LEU A 276 -6.14 18.45 14.02
C LEU A 276 -5.66 19.90 14.03
N GLY A 277 -6.44 20.82 14.60
CA GLY A 277 -6.08 22.23 14.72
C GLY A 277 -4.75 22.41 15.46
N ASP A 278 -4.59 21.73 16.57
CA ASP A 278 -3.43 21.81 17.47
C ASP A 278 -2.26 20.94 17.03
N ALA A 279 -2.46 20.04 16.06
CA ALA A 279 -1.41 19.15 15.57
C ALA A 279 -0.32 19.95 14.84
N MET A 280 0.95 19.58 15.09
CA MET A 280 2.12 20.18 14.44
C MET A 280 2.06 19.98 12.92
N GLU A 281 2.38 21.04 12.18
CA GLU A 281 2.49 20.99 10.72
C GLU A 281 3.88 20.52 10.31
N HIS A 282 3.93 19.59 9.37
CA HIS A 282 5.13 19.07 8.76
C HIS A 282 5.09 19.23 7.23
N VAL A 283 6.23 18.96 6.57
CA VAL A 283 6.34 18.91 5.11
C VAL A 283 6.74 17.51 4.68
N ARG A 284 5.87 16.82 3.93
CA ARG A 284 6.08 15.48 3.38
C ARG A 284 5.96 15.51 1.86
N PHE A 285 7.01 15.14 1.14
CA PHE A 285 7.06 15.22 -0.34
C PHE A 285 6.66 16.60 -0.89
N GLY A 286 7.17 17.68 -0.27
CA GLY A 286 6.90 19.04 -0.67
C GLY A 286 5.48 19.56 -0.36
N ARG A 287 4.66 18.80 0.40
CA ARG A 287 3.31 19.20 0.80
C ARG A 287 3.22 19.35 2.32
N LYS A 288 2.47 20.33 2.76
CA LYS A 288 2.13 20.51 4.18
C LYS A 288 1.17 19.41 4.62
N VAL A 289 1.49 18.79 5.76
CA VAL A 289 0.71 17.71 6.35
C VAL A 289 0.64 17.86 7.87
N LYS A 290 -0.40 17.29 8.48
CA LYS A 290 -0.52 17.10 9.93
C LYS A 290 -0.86 15.63 10.21
N PHE A 291 -0.32 15.09 11.30
CA PHE A 291 -0.71 13.76 11.78
C PHE A 291 -1.85 13.91 12.78
N LEU A 292 -3.00 13.29 12.44
CA LEU A 292 -4.19 13.38 13.30
C LEU A 292 -4.03 12.45 14.51
N PRO A 293 -4.12 12.94 15.77
CA PRO A 293 -3.97 12.13 16.97
C PRO A 293 -5.18 11.22 17.23
N LEU A 294 -5.53 10.39 16.27
CA LEU A 294 -6.62 9.42 16.35
C LEU A 294 -6.11 8.08 16.93
N PRO A 295 -6.79 7.48 17.93
CA PRO A 295 -6.46 6.13 18.39
C PRO A 295 -6.57 5.11 17.25
N LEU A 296 -5.58 4.21 17.15
CA LEU A 296 -5.56 3.16 16.14
C LEU A 296 -5.75 1.79 16.79
N ASP A 297 -6.54 0.96 16.15
CA ASP A 297 -6.70 -0.45 16.51
C ASP A 297 -5.49 -1.25 15.99
N THR A 298 -4.95 -2.15 16.79
CA THR A 298 -3.77 -2.96 16.44
C THR A 298 -4.08 -4.45 16.32
N ARG A 299 -5.37 -4.82 16.42
CA ARG A 299 -5.79 -6.22 16.30
C ARG A 299 -5.47 -6.79 14.93
N ARG A 300 -5.32 -8.10 14.87
CA ARG A 300 -5.32 -8.88 13.63
C ARG A 300 -6.75 -9.19 13.25
N LEU A 301 -7.10 -9.07 11.98
CA LEU A 301 -8.44 -9.32 11.50
C LEU A 301 -8.47 -10.17 10.22
N THR A 302 -9.62 -10.73 9.92
CA THR A 302 -9.91 -11.35 8.62
C THR A 302 -10.54 -10.29 7.72
N LEU A 303 -9.97 -10.09 6.52
CA LEU A 303 -10.51 -9.15 5.53
C LEU A 303 -11.19 -9.92 4.40
N ARG A 304 -12.44 -9.53 4.09
CA ARG A 304 -13.23 -10.09 2.99
C ARG A 304 -13.81 -9.03 2.06
N THR A 305 -13.53 -7.75 2.30
CA THR A 305 -14.09 -6.65 1.52
C THR A 305 -13.01 -5.64 1.18
N VAL A 306 -12.82 -5.41 -0.11
CA VAL A 306 -11.95 -4.36 -0.63
C VAL A 306 -12.79 -3.37 -1.41
N VAL A 307 -12.65 -2.09 -1.08
CA VAL A 307 -13.34 -0.99 -1.75
C VAL A 307 -12.30 -0.09 -2.42
N PHE A 308 -12.54 0.26 -3.67
CA PHE A 308 -11.70 1.18 -4.45
C PHE A 308 -12.39 2.54 -4.56
N PRO A 309 -12.09 3.49 -3.65
CA PRO A 309 -12.70 4.80 -3.65
C PRO A 309 -12.17 5.68 -4.78
N GLN A 310 -13.08 6.44 -5.40
CA GLN A 310 -12.78 7.46 -6.37
C GLN A 310 -13.60 8.71 -6.09
N TYR A 311 -12.96 9.69 -5.47
CA TYR A 311 -13.57 10.99 -5.23
C TYR A 311 -13.69 11.79 -6.53
N ARG A 312 -14.90 12.31 -6.79
CA ARG A 312 -15.21 13.22 -7.90
C ARG A 312 -16.19 14.29 -7.40
N PRO A 313 -15.79 15.55 -7.29
CA PRO A 313 -16.68 16.61 -6.81
C PRO A 313 -18.01 16.61 -7.58
N GLY A 314 -19.13 16.66 -6.84
CA GLY A 314 -20.47 16.74 -7.41
C GLY A 314 -21.04 15.43 -8.01
N SER A 315 -20.28 14.32 -7.98
CA SER A 315 -20.82 13.02 -8.44
C SER A 315 -21.78 12.42 -7.39
N ALA A 316 -22.74 11.61 -7.87
CA ALA A 316 -23.53 10.75 -7.00
C ALA A 316 -22.63 9.74 -6.28
N THR A 317 -23.06 9.31 -5.08
CA THR A 317 -22.38 8.25 -4.35
C THR A 317 -22.95 6.90 -4.79
N GLU A 318 -22.08 6.04 -5.31
CA GLU A 318 -22.46 4.75 -5.86
C GLU A 318 -21.40 3.68 -5.53
N LEU A 319 -21.87 2.54 -5.00
CA LEU A 319 -21.03 1.37 -4.68
C LEU A 319 -21.40 0.22 -5.62
N MET A 320 -20.48 -0.16 -6.50
CA MET A 320 -20.71 -1.20 -7.50
C MET A 320 -19.79 -2.39 -7.27
N PRO A 321 -20.28 -3.63 -7.32
CA PRO A 321 -19.42 -4.80 -7.35
C PRO A 321 -18.60 -4.80 -8.65
N ILE A 322 -17.35 -5.26 -8.56
CA ILE A 322 -16.47 -5.47 -9.71
C ILE A 322 -16.00 -6.91 -9.75
N SER A 323 -15.59 -7.37 -10.91
CA SER A 323 -15.13 -8.75 -11.07
C SER A 323 -13.97 -9.07 -10.12
N PRO A 324 -13.85 -10.30 -9.61
CA PRO A 324 -12.73 -10.70 -8.77
C PRO A 324 -11.36 -10.42 -9.42
N ALA A 325 -11.20 -10.69 -10.71
CA ALA A 325 -9.96 -10.45 -11.43
C ALA A 325 -9.60 -8.94 -11.52
N ASP A 326 -10.57 -8.08 -11.85
CA ASP A 326 -10.35 -6.62 -11.87
C ASP A 326 -10.05 -6.09 -10.45
N GLY A 327 -10.72 -6.65 -9.44
CA GLY A 327 -10.48 -6.32 -8.04
C GLY A 327 -9.06 -6.67 -7.61
N LEU A 328 -8.60 -7.88 -7.93
CA LEU A 328 -7.24 -8.32 -7.65
C LEU A 328 -6.19 -7.48 -8.41
N GLN A 329 -6.43 -7.20 -9.68
CA GLN A 329 -5.56 -6.34 -10.50
C GLN A 329 -5.37 -4.97 -9.85
N ARG A 330 -6.48 -4.31 -9.45
CA ARG A 330 -6.43 -2.99 -8.79
C ARG A 330 -5.73 -3.06 -7.44
N LEU A 331 -5.94 -4.13 -6.67
CA LEU A 331 -5.29 -4.32 -5.38
C LEU A 331 -3.78 -4.53 -5.55
N LEU A 332 -3.36 -5.39 -6.47
CA LEU A 332 -1.94 -5.66 -6.76
C LEU A 332 -1.20 -4.42 -7.27
N ALA A 333 -1.88 -3.53 -7.99
CA ALA A 333 -1.34 -2.22 -8.37
C ALA A 333 -1.02 -1.31 -7.17
N GLN A 334 -1.56 -1.61 -5.98
CA GLN A 334 -1.26 -0.92 -4.72
C GLN A 334 -0.35 -1.75 -3.80
N CYS A 335 0.21 -2.86 -4.28
CA CYS A 335 1.19 -3.65 -3.55
C CYS A 335 2.52 -2.89 -3.51
N ILE A 336 2.98 -2.54 -2.31
CA ILE A 336 4.17 -1.71 -2.09
C ILE A 336 5.36 -2.49 -1.53
N TYR A 337 5.13 -3.72 -1.10
CA TYR A 337 6.20 -4.61 -0.64
C TYR A 337 5.87 -6.07 -0.88
N VAL A 338 6.82 -6.78 -1.47
CA VAL A 338 6.85 -8.24 -1.62
C VAL A 338 8.17 -8.73 -1.01
N PRO A 339 8.15 -9.63 -0.03
CA PRO A 339 9.35 -10.06 0.67
C PRO A 339 10.29 -10.88 -0.24
N PRO A 340 11.59 -10.97 0.11
CA PRO A 340 12.49 -11.93 -0.51
C PRO A 340 11.97 -13.38 -0.38
N GLY A 341 12.16 -14.18 -1.42
CA GLY A 341 11.72 -15.58 -1.43
C GLY A 341 10.21 -15.77 -1.59
N PHE A 342 9.48 -14.74 -2.00
CA PHE A 342 8.11 -14.88 -2.47
C PHE A 342 8.07 -15.85 -3.67
N GLY A 343 7.12 -16.75 -3.69
CA GLY A 343 7.07 -17.78 -4.74
C GLY A 343 5.70 -18.43 -4.87
N GLU A 344 5.67 -19.57 -5.57
CA GLU A 344 4.42 -20.28 -5.93
C GLU A 344 3.49 -20.53 -4.74
N LYS A 345 4.05 -20.94 -3.59
CA LYS A 345 3.26 -21.16 -2.36
C LYS A 345 2.60 -19.90 -1.84
N ASP A 346 3.26 -18.75 -1.97
CA ASP A 346 2.72 -17.47 -1.51
C ASP A 346 1.66 -16.97 -2.51
N VAL A 347 1.85 -17.18 -3.81
CA VAL A 347 0.82 -16.91 -4.82
C VAL A 347 -0.41 -17.80 -4.59
N THR A 348 -0.24 -19.08 -4.29
CA THR A 348 -1.34 -19.99 -3.95
C THR A 348 -2.13 -19.50 -2.74
N ARG A 349 -1.45 -18.98 -1.70
CA ARG A 349 -2.12 -18.37 -0.54
C ARG A 349 -2.88 -17.09 -0.92
N LEU A 350 -2.28 -16.25 -1.73
CA LEU A 350 -2.93 -15.02 -2.22
C LEU A 350 -4.21 -15.36 -3.00
N ILE A 351 -4.16 -16.37 -3.88
CA ILE A 351 -5.31 -16.84 -4.64
C ILE A 351 -6.41 -17.36 -3.68
N SER A 352 -6.04 -18.18 -2.71
CA SER A 352 -6.99 -18.71 -1.72
C SER A 352 -7.67 -17.60 -0.90
N TRP A 353 -6.94 -16.55 -0.53
CA TRP A 353 -7.54 -15.37 0.12
C TRP A 353 -8.45 -14.60 -0.84
N HIS A 354 -8.01 -14.39 -2.07
CA HIS A 354 -8.72 -13.66 -3.11
C HIS A 354 -10.08 -14.29 -3.43
N GLU A 355 -10.17 -15.62 -3.56
CA GLU A 355 -11.41 -16.34 -3.84
C GLU A 355 -12.51 -16.11 -2.78
N GLY A 356 -12.14 -15.76 -1.55
CA GLY A 356 -13.06 -15.41 -0.46
C GLY A 356 -13.32 -13.91 -0.29
N THR A 357 -12.83 -13.07 -1.21
CA THR A 357 -12.86 -11.61 -1.08
C THR A 357 -13.80 -10.96 -2.09
N ASN A 358 -14.62 -10.02 -1.62
CA ASN A 358 -15.51 -9.19 -2.45
C ASN A 358 -14.84 -7.84 -2.77
N TYR A 359 -15.00 -7.38 -3.99
CA TYR A 359 -14.39 -6.15 -4.49
C TYR A 359 -15.47 -5.18 -5.00
N TYR A 360 -15.32 -3.91 -4.62
CA TYR A 360 -16.26 -2.86 -5.00
C TYR A 360 -15.55 -1.61 -5.50
N ALA A 361 -16.07 -1.01 -6.55
CA ALA A 361 -15.74 0.36 -6.94
C ALA A 361 -16.69 1.32 -6.23
N LEU A 362 -16.16 2.38 -5.63
CA LEU A 362 -16.95 3.44 -4.97
C LEU A 362 -16.68 4.78 -5.62
N GLY A 363 -17.63 5.28 -6.41
CA GLY A 363 -17.68 6.67 -6.85
C GLY A 363 -18.33 7.54 -5.80
N PHE A 364 -17.82 8.73 -5.48
CA PHE A 364 -18.46 9.64 -4.53
C PHE A 364 -18.02 11.09 -4.68
N GLY A 365 -18.97 12.01 -4.43
CA GLY A 365 -18.72 13.45 -4.40
C GLY A 365 -18.71 14.03 -2.99
N ASP A 366 -19.15 13.22 -2.00
CA ASP A 366 -19.20 13.58 -0.60
C ASP A 366 -18.84 12.38 0.30
N SER A 367 -17.91 12.59 1.22
CA SER A 367 -17.40 11.52 2.09
C SER A 367 -18.39 11.08 3.16
N GLN A 368 -19.31 11.93 3.57
CA GLN A 368 -20.37 11.57 4.53
C GLN A 368 -21.32 10.56 3.89
N SER A 369 -21.84 10.86 2.70
CA SER A 369 -22.73 9.95 1.95
C SER A 369 -22.05 8.62 1.62
N ALA A 370 -20.74 8.66 1.28
CA ALA A 370 -19.95 7.45 1.04
C ALA A 370 -19.79 6.60 2.31
N SER A 371 -19.54 7.25 3.44
CA SER A 371 -19.45 6.58 4.74
C SER A 371 -20.78 5.93 5.14
N GLU A 372 -21.90 6.63 4.95
CA GLU A 372 -23.26 6.11 5.22
C GLU A 372 -23.57 4.88 4.36
N LEU A 373 -23.21 4.93 3.06
CA LEU A 373 -23.41 3.83 2.14
C LEU A 373 -22.59 2.58 2.57
N ILE A 374 -21.30 2.73 2.89
CA ILE A 374 -20.45 1.63 3.38
C ILE A 374 -20.99 1.11 4.73
N ASN A 375 -21.41 1.98 5.63
CA ASN A 375 -21.91 1.60 6.94
C ASN A 375 -23.20 0.79 6.84
N GLY A 376 -24.10 1.16 5.92
CA GLY A 376 -25.38 0.46 5.65
C GLY A 376 -25.25 -0.76 4.74
N ALA A 377 -24.14 -0.96 4.03
CA ALA A 377 -23.98 -2.04 3.07
C ALA A 377 -23.88 -3.41 3.78
N ASP A 378 -24.65 -4.38 3.29
CA ASP A 378 -24.45 -5.79 3.61
C ASP A 378 -23.57 -6.44 2.54
N PHE A 379 -22.25 -6.46 2.78
CA PHE A 379 -21.29 -7.03 1.85
C PHE A 379 -21.41 -8.56 1.67
N SER A 380 -22.24 -9.24 2.47
CA SER A 380 -22.50 -10.67 2.32
C SER A 380 -23.58 -10.97 1.27
N SER A 381 -24.48 -10.02 1.04
CA SER A 381 -25.64 -10.15 0.15
C SER A 381 -25.42 -9.58 -1.26
N LEU A 382 -24.34 -8.80 -1.47
CA LEU A 382 -24.01 -8.14 -2.75
C LEU A 382 -23.13 -9.03 -3.67
N ARG A 383 -23.36 -10.36 -3.68
CA ARG A 383 -22.67 -11.30 -4.56
C ARG A 383 -23.26 -11.34 -5.96
#